data_035fd7b87f224df8482b614ac595183f
#
_entry.id   035fd7b87f224df8482b614ac595183f
#
_cell.length_a   1.000
_cell.length_b   1.000
_cell.length_c   1.000
_cell.angle_alpha   90.00
_cell.angle_beta   90.00
_cell.angle_gamma   90.00
#
_symmetry.space_group_name_H-M   'P 1'
#
loop_
_entity.id
_entity.type
_entity.pdbx_description
1 polymer ?
#
loop_
_entity_poly.entity_id
_entity_poly.type
_entity_poly.pdbx_seq_one_letter_code
_entity_poly.pdbx_strand_id
1 'polypeptide(L)'
;MLAYPFFFTLQFDDTFNAWRFTYTLPFFQVVYVITGLLILIEILAYYLQVKDNLGQENRQLFLFFLIGWCLLFGASFILIGMNELFLALFPEYEAFYLAFDPLHYPDMWAYPLGIVFISIPLWKNPMSIMVNPHKTFGLIISHSGSGLELFSYDLQKMVRTHSDLYSGAMFGVTSIIQEITTDKTNPIRYIDQGRSKILIEQGRTVTAFLITQGESQNLRTSLRTAVESFETKYSAELKSFKGDTKPFEPFEENIKVLFGYITSTVAE
;
A
#
# COMPACT_ATOMS: atom_id res chain seq x y z
N MET A 1 -46.90 13.51 1.99
CA MET A 1 -46.09 13.04 3.12
C MET A 1 -45.92 11.55 2.97
N LEU A 2 -44.80 11.11 2.41
CA LEU A 2 -44.42 9.69 2.35
C LEU A 2 -43.56 9.42 3.58
N ALA A 3 -44.19 8.93 4.64
CA ALA A 3 -43.51 8.56 5.86
C ALA A 3 -43.09 7.07 5.75
N TYR A 4 -41.80 6.84 5.64
CA TYR A 4 -41.24 5.62 6.21
C TYR A 4 -41.12 5.86 7.71
N PRO A 5 -41.99 5.29 8.55
CA PRO A 5 -42.30 5.84 9.89
C PRO A 5 -41.17 5.65 10.93
N PHE A 6 -40.03 5.13 10.60
CA PHE A 6 -39.04 4.78 11.61
C PHE A 6 -37.68 5.46 11.51
N PHE A 7 -37.33 6.06 10.36
CA PHE A 7 -35.93 6.50 10.17
C PHE A 7 -35.73 7.91 9.64
N PHE A 8 -36.61 8.41 8.78
CA PHE A 8 -36.51 9.76 8.26
C PHE A 8 -37.87 10.29 7.81
N THR A 9 -38.07 11.60 7.90
CA THR A 9 -39.17 12.31 7.30
C THR A 9 -38.65 13.13 6.14
N LEU A 10 -39.32 13.09 5.01
CA LEU A 10 -39.07 13.99 3.89
C LEU A 10 -39.98 15.21 4.06
N GLN A 11 -39.37 16.37 4.32
CA GLN A 11 -40.08 17.63 4.50
C GLN A 11 -39.62 18.61 3.44
N PHE A 12 -40.58 19.31 2.82
CA PHE A 12 -40.22 20.37 1.89
C PHE A 12 -39.84 21.60 2.70
N ASP A 13 -38.66 22.12 2.46
CA ASP A 13 -38.17 23.33 3.10
C ASP A 13 -38.40 24.51 2.17
N ASP A 14 -39.36 25.34 2.50
CA ASP A 14 -39.75 26.51 1.71
C ASP A 14 -38.63 27.58 1.66
N THR A 15 -37.76 27.59 2.65
CA THR A 15 -36.64 28.53 2.75
C THR A 15 -35.59 28.26 1.66
N PHE A 16 -35.35 27.01 1.37
CA PHE A 16 -34.36 26.56 0.36
C PHE A 16 -35.01 26.07 -0.93
N ASN A 17 -36.35 26.08 -1.01
CA ASN A 17 -37.10 25.53 -2.14
C ASN A 17 -36.64 24.12 -2.53
N ALA A 18 -36.37 23.28 -1.54
CA ALA A 18 -35.83 21.94 -1.70
C ALA A 18 -36.43 20.92 -0.73
N TRP A 19 -36.43 19.66 -1.09
CA TRP A 19 -36.80 18.58 -0.21
C TRP A 19 -35.66 18.26 0.76
N ARG A 20 -35.93 18.32 2.06
CA ARG A 20 -34.98 18.02 3.13
C ARG A 20 -35.33 16.70 3.79
N PHE A 21 -34.31 15.86 3.99
CA PHE A 21 -34.44 14.67 4.83
C PHE A 21 -34.18 15.05 6.28
N THR A 22 -35.15 14.82 7.14
CA THR A 22 -35.00 15.02 8.59
C THR A 22 -34.97 13.66 9.25
N TYR A 23 -33.89 13.34 9.93
CA TYR A 23 -33.79 12.09 10.70
C TYR A 23 -34.54 12.20 11.99
N THR A 24 -35.46 11.27 12.22
CA THR A 24 -36.36 11.28 13.41
C THR A 24 -35.76 10.68 14.67
N LEU A 25 -34.60 10.01 14.55
CA LEU A 25 -33.96 9.34 15.67
C LEU A 25 -32.48 9.66 15.77
N PRO A 26 -31.94 9.97 16.97
CA PRO A 26 -30.51 10.20 17.16
C PRO A 26 -29.65 8.95 16.91
N PHE A 27 -30.27 7.84 16.55
CA PHE A 27 -29.60 6.58 16.28
C PHE A 27 -28.59 6.69 15.10
N PHE A 28 -28.97 7.36 14.02
CA PHE A 28 -28.06 7.51 12.86
C PHE A 28 -26.85 8.37 13.18
N GLN A 29 -27.03 9.42 13.98
CA GLN A 29 -25.95 10.31 14.42
C GLN A 29 -24.93 9.52 15.26
N VAL A 30 -25.41 8.68 16.16
CA VAL A 30 -24.56 7.78 16.95
C VAL A 30 -23.83 6.78 16.05
N VAL A 31 -24.51 6.22 15.04
CA VAL A 31 -23.89 5.31 14.07
C VAL A 31 -22.79 6.00 13.27
N TYR A 32 -23.00 7.25 12.83
CA TYR A 32 -21.95 8.02 12.13
C TYR A 32 -20.72 8.24 13.02
N VAL A 33 -20.90 8.66 14.28
CA VAL A 33 -19.78 8.85 15.21
C VAL A 33 -19.03 7.53 15.44
N ILE A 34 -19.75 6.43 15.69
CA ILE A 34 -19.14 5.11 15.88
C ILE A 34 -18.37 4.68 14.63
N THR A 35 -18.94 4.84 13.44
CA THR A 35 -18.30 4.50 12.19
C THR A 35 -17.02 5.31 11.98
N GLY A 36 -17.07 6.62 12.24
CA GLY A 36 -15.88 7.47 12.16
C GLY A 36 -14.78 7.04 13.13
N LEU A 37 -15.12 6.69 14.36
CA LEU A 37 -14.17 6.17 15.36
C LEU A 37 -13.57 4.83 14.93
N LEU A 38 -14.37 3.92 14.39
CA LEU A 38 -13.85 2.63 13.87
C LEU A 38 -12.88 2.83 12.73
N ILE A 39 -13.17 3.73 11.77
CA ILE A 39 -12.26 4.09 10.68
C ILE A 39 -10.95 4.64 11.24
N LEU A 40 -11.00 5.54 12.24
CA LEU A 40 -9.78 6.08 12.85
C LEU A 40 -8.94 4.99 13.55
N ILE A 41 -9.59 4.06 14.23
CA ILE A 41 -8.92 2.92 14.90
C ILE A 41 -8.25 2.02 13.85
N GLU A 42 -8.92 1.70 12.76
CA GLU A 42 -8.35 0.88 11.67
C GLU A 42 -7.15 1.56 11.02
N ILE A 43 -7.24 2.86 10.74
CA ILE A 43 -6.13 3.64 10.17
C ILE A 43 -4.94 3.65 11.14
N LEU A 44 -5.18 3.85 12.44
CA LEU A 44 -4.12 3.82 13.45
C LEU A 44 -3.50 2.43 13.58
N ALA A 45 -4.30 1.39 13.62
CA ALA A 45 -3.82 0.00 13.68
C ALA A 45 -2.95 -0.34 12.46
N TYR A 46 -3.39 0.06 11.26
CA TYR A 46 -2.64 -0.11 10.04
C TYR A 46 -1.30 0.66 10.08
N TYR A 47 -1.30 1.91 10.53
CA TYR A 47 -0.08 2.69 10.72
C TYR A 47 0.91 2.00 11.67
N LEU A 48 0.43 1.49 12.80
CA LEU A 48 1.30 0.82 13.79
C LEU A 48 1.92 -0.47 13.24
N GLN A 49 1.23 -1.20 12.37
CA GLN A 49 1.76 -2.40 11.72
C GLN A 49 2.86 -2.09 10.70
N VAL A 50 2.77 -0.93 10.07
CA VAL A 50 3.55 -0.60 8.89
C VAL A 50 4.70 0.35 9.19
N LYS A 51 4.62 1.17 10.24
CA LYS A 51 5.59 2.24 10.57
C LYS A 51 7.04 1.77 10.63
N ASP A 52 7.27 0.55 11.11
CA ASP A 52 8.62 0.00 11.29
C ASP A 52 9.21 -0.55 9.97
N ASN A 53 8.38 -0.67 8.93
CA ASN A 53 8.78 -1.13 7.60
C ASN A 53 8.98 0.04 6.61
N LEU A 54 8.75 1.28 7.06
CA LEU A 54 8.88 2.49 6.26
C LEU A 54 10.14 3.25 6.67
N GLY A 55 10.92 3.66 5.70
CA GLY A 55 11.97 4.59 5.98
C GLY A 55 11.49 6.00 6.29
N GLN A 56 12.37 6.81 6.85
CA GLN A 56 12.01 8.09 7.44
C GLN A 56 11.29 9.02 6.45
N GLU A 57 11.75 9.12 5.21
CA GLU A 57 11.11 9.97 4.20
C GLU A 57 9.73 9.42 3.77
N ASN A 58 9.66 8.13 3.48
CA ASN A 58 8.42 7.48 3.10
C ASN A 58 7.42 7.44 4.26
N ARG A 59 7.88 7.37 5.50
CA ARG A 59 7.04 7.46 6.70
C ARG A 59 6.33 8.80 6.81
N GLN A 60 7.01 9.91 6.49
CA GLN A 60 6.36 11.23 6.48
C GLN A 60 5.30 11.31 5.38
N LEU A 61 5.61 10.88 4.15
CA LEU A 61 4.64 10.87 3.05
C LEU A 61 3.43 9.97 3.36
N PHE A 62 3.68 8.82 3.96
CA PHE A 62 2.63 7.90 4.37
C PHE A 62 1.76 8.49 5.49
N LEU A 63 2.34 9.23 6.44
CA LEU A 63 1.59 9.95 7.46
C LEU A 63 0.66 11.01 6.84
N PHE A 64 1.14 11.79 5.87
CA PHE A 64 0.29 12.74 5.14
C PHE A 64 -0.90 12.04 4.48
N PHE A 65 -0.66 10.91 3.83
CA PHE A 65 -1.71 10.10 3.23
C PHE A 65 -2.75 9.64 4.27
N LEU A 66 -2.31 9.13 5.42
CA LEU A 66 -3.21 8.70 6.48
C LEU A 66 -3.99 9.86 7.12
N ILE A 67 -3.34 11.01 7.34
CA ILE A 67 -4.03 12.22 7.82
C ILE A 67 -5.11 12.62 6.84
N GLY A 68 -4.84 12.59 5.54
CA GLY A 68 -5.84 12.87 4.51
C GLY A 68 -7.03 11.91 4.58
N TRP A 69 -6.80 10.62 4.77
CA TRP A 69 -7.86 9.62 4.97
C TRP A 69 -8.64 9.84 6.26
N CYS A 70 -7.93 10.17 7.36
CA CYS A 70 -8.60 10.53 8.62
C CYS A 70 -9.52 11.74 8.46
N LEU A 71 -9.09 12.76 7.71
CA LEU A 71 -9.91 13.95 7.44
C LEU A 71 -11.10 13.62 6.55
N LEU A 72 -10.90 12.85 5.46
CA LEU A 72 -11.95 12.51 4.51
C LEU A 72 -13.05 11.64 5.12
N PHE A 73 -12.68 10.62 5.87
CA PHE A 73 -13.62 9.61 6.32
C PHE A 73 -13.83 9.65 7.83
N GLY A 74 -12.77 9.60 8.64
CA GLY A 74 -12.90 9.56 10.10
C GLY A 74 -13.46 10.84 10.67
N ALA A 75 -12.79 11.96 10.46
CA ALA A 75 -13.17 13.24 11.02
C ALA A 75 -14.51 13.74 10.46
N SER A 76 -14.74 13.57 9.15
CA SER A 76 -16.00 13.98 8.53
C SER A 76 -17.20 13.25 9.10
N PHE A 77 -17.14 11.93 9.26
CA PHE A 77 -18.23 11.16 9.88
C PHE A 77 -18.49 11.57 11.33
N ILE A 78 -17.43 11.81 12.11
CA ILE A 78 -17.57 12.27 13.49
C ILE A 78 -18.19 13.67 13.52
N LEU A 79 -17.71 14.59 12.70
CA LEU A 79 -18.19 15.97 12.67
C LEU A 79 -19.65 16.03 12.24
N ILE A 80 -20.04 15.30 11.19
CA ILE A 80 -21.44 15.21 10.74
C ILE A 80 -22.29 14.65 11.87
N GLY A 81 -21.91 13.51 12.46
CA GLY A 81 -22.67 12.87 13.53
C GLY A 81 -22.79 13.75 14.77
N MET A 82 -21.73 14.44 15.17
CA MET A 82 -21.76 15.37 16.32
C MET A 82 -22.62 16.60 16.04
N ASN A 83 -22.52 17.18 14.85
CA ASN A 83 -23.32 18.33 14.44
C ASN A 83 -24.82 17.99 14.49
N GLU A 84 -25.21 16.90 13.86
CA GLU A 84 -26.61 16.44 13.85
C GLU A 84 -27.10 16.08 15.25
N LEU A 85 -26.26 15.45 16.07
CA LEU A 85 -26.59 15.14 17.47
C LEU A 85 -26.78 16.42 18.30
N PHE A 86 -25.92 17.42 18.10
CA PHE A 86 -26.02 18.71 18.78
C PHE A 86 -27.35 19.42 18.43
N LEU A 87 -27.72 19.48 17.16
CA LEU A 87 -28.98 20.07 16.73
C LEU A 87 -30.18 19.30 17.23
N ALA A 88 -30.10 17.98 17.33
CA ALA A 88 -31.15 17.14 17.87
C ALA A 88 -31.36 17.39 19.38
N LEU A 89 -30.30 17.68 20.14
CA LEU A 89 -30.35 17.96 21.58
C LEU A 89 -30.72 19.42 21.90
N PHE A 90 -30.35 20.35 21.01
CA PHE A 90 -30.49 21.78 21.21
C PHE A 90 -31.14 22.46 19.99
N PRO A 91 -32.41 22.19 19.70
CA PRO A 91 -33.09 22.70 18.51
C PRO A 91 -33.19 24.23 18.47
N GLU A 92 -33.14 24.91 19.62
CA GLU A 92 -33.12 26.36 19.70
C GLU A 92 -31.92 27.04 19.05
N TYR A 93 -30.81 26.31 18.83
CA TYR A 93 -29.62 26.81 18.15
C TYR A 93 -29.67 26.64 16.63
N GLU A 94 -30.70 26.00 16.07
CA GLU A 94 -30.82 25.79 14.63
C GLU A 94 -30.80 27.12 13.85
N ALA A 95 -31.50 28.16 14.34
CA ALA A 95 -31.51 29.48 13.72
C ALA A 95 -30.15 30.18 13.79
N PHE A 96 -29.40 30.00 14.85
CA PHE A 96 -28.03 30.51 14.99
C PHE A 96 -27.08 29.79 14.05
N TYR A 97 -27.24 28.50 13.92
CA TYR A 97 -26.50 27.67 12.99
C TYR A 97 -26.70 28.12 11.54
N LEU A 98 -27.92 28.35 11.10
CA LEU A 98 -28.24 28.78 9.74
C LEU A 98 -27.72 30.19 9.41
N ALA A 99 -27.56 31.08 10.41
CA ALA A 99 -27.06 32.44 10.22
C ALA A 99 -25.56 32.53 9.90
N PHE A 100 -24.78 31.50 10.22
CA PHE A 100 -23.32 31.46 10.03
C PHE A 100 -22.88 30.40 8.99
N ASP A 101 -23.60 30.27 7.91
CA ASP A 101 -23.62 29.18 6.95
C ASP A 101 -22.26 28.64 6.43
N PRO A 102 -21.19 29.36 6.16
CA PRO A 102 -19.96 28.70 5.66
C PRO A 102 -19.06 28.10 6.76
N LEU A 103 -19.26 28.47 8.03
CA LEU A 103 -18.44 27.93 9.14
C LEU A 103 -19.10 26.72 9.83
N HIS A 104 -20.35 26.41 9.49
CA HIS A 104 -21.18 25.43 10.18
C HIS A 104 -21.07 24.00 9.67
N TYR A 105 -20.45 23.81 8.51
CA TYR A 105 -20.17 22.51 7.95
C TYR A 105 -18.66 22.23 8.01
N PRO A 106 -18.11 21.92 9.20
CA PRO A 106 -16.68 21.61 9.34
C PRO A 106 -16.24 20.44 8.47
N ASP A 107 -17.16 19.58 8.08
CA ASP A 107 -16.99 18.54 7.08
C ASP A 107 -16.67 19.12 5.70
N MET A 108 -17.27 20.27 5.29
CA MET A 108 -16.97 20.92 4.03
C MET A 108 -15.50 21.37 3.93
N TRP A 109 -14.84 21.63 5.05
CA TRP A 109 -13.41 21.95 5.09
C TRP A 109 -12.54 20.71 5.22
N ALA A 110 -13.02 19.68 5.93
CA ALA A 110 -12.29 18.42 6.10
C ALA A 110 -12.09 17.70 4.76
N TYR A 111 -13.08 17.70 3.87
CA TYR A 111 -12.98 17.08 2.54
C TYR A 111 -11.86 17.67 1.66
N PRO A 112 -11.85 18.97 1.34
CA PRO A 112 -10.78 19.53 0.50
C PRO A 112 -9.41 19.44 1.16
N LEU A 113 -9.30 19.62 2.48
CA LEU A 113 -8.04 19.41 3.19
C LEU A 113 -7.59 17.96 3.09
N GLY A 114 -8.47 16.99 3.29
CA GLY A 114 -8.16 15.57 3.15
C GLY A 114 -7.66 15.23 1.75
N ILE A 115 -8.29 15.76 0.71
CA ILE A 115 -7.85 15.59 -0.69
C ILE A 115 -6.45 16.17 -0.90
N VAL A 116 -6.17 17.36 -0.37
CA VAL A 116 -4.84 17.97 -0.47
C VAL A 116 -3.78 17.09 0.20
N PHE A 117 -4.03 16.61 1.42
CA PHE A 117 -3.11 15.75 2.14
C PHE A 117 -2.84 14.42 1.43
N ILE A 118 -3.86 13.82 0.79
CA ILE A 118 -3.69 12.61 -0.03
C ILE A 118 -2.90 12.90 -1.31
N SER A 119 -3.10 14.06 -1.92
CA SER A 119 -2.47 14.43 -3.18
C SER A 119 -0.96 14.65 -3.04
N ILE A 120 -0.48 15.17 -1.90
CA ILE A 120 0.94 15.43 -1.66
C ILE A 120 1.82 14.18 -1.84
N PRO A 121 1.57 13.06 -1.15
CA PRO A 121 2.37 11.85 -1.33
C PRO A 121 2.21 11.23 -2.71
N LEU A 122 1.00 11.28 -3.30
CA LEU A 122 0.76 10.80 -4.66
C LEU A 122 1.59 11.55 -5.71
N TRP A 123 1.77 12.84 -5.52
CA TRP A 123 2.56 13.66 -6.43
C TRP A 123 4.07 13.47 -6.22
N LYS A 124 4.52 13.45 -4.95
CA LYS A 124 5.95 13.33 -4.65
C LYS A 124 6.51 11.94 -4.92
N ASN A 125 5.83 10.91 -4.44
CA ASN A 125 6.23 9.53 -4.61
C ASN A 125 5.02 8.59 -4.50
N PRO A 126 4.37 8.24 -5.62
CA PRO A 126 3.20 7.36 -5.61
C PRO A 126 3.49 5.98 -4.99
N MET A 127 4.75 5.54 -5.02
CA MET A 127 5.16 4.27 -4.40
C MET A 127 5.19 4.33 -2.86
N SER A 128 5.25 5.52 -2.25
CA SER A 128 5.23 5.67 -0.78
C SER A 128 3.93 5.18 -0.14
N ILE A 129 2.85 5.03 -0.92
CA ILE A 129 1.54 4.54 -0.48
C ILE A 129 1.46 3.01 -0.60
N MET A 130 2.25 2.41 -1.49
CA MET A 130 2.32 0.97 -1.67
C MET A 130 3.14 0.32 -0.56
N VAL A 131 2.63 0.39 0.65
CA VAL A 131 3.35 -0.19 1.80
C VAL A 131 3.18 -1.70 1.80
N ASN A 132 4.32 -2.37 1.89
CA ASN A 132 4.33 -3.81 2.09
C ASN A 132 4.43 -4.12 3.59
N PRO A 133 3.47 -4.84 4.18
CA PRO A 133 3.52 -5.21 5.60
C PRO A 133 4.62 -6.24 5.91
N HIS A 134 5.23 -6.85 4.89
CA HIS A 134 6.22 -7.90 5.05
C HIS A 134 7.64 -7.38 4.86
N LYS A 135 8.54 -7.75 5.75
CA LYS A 135 9.97 -7.47 5.62
C LYS A 135 10.53 -8.21 4.42
N THR A 136 11.32 -7.51 3.62
CA THR A 136 12.00 -8.06 2.46
C THR A 136 13.50 -8.03 2.73
N PHE A 137 14.17 -9.16 2.61
CA PHE A 137 15.55 -9.34 3.03
C PHE A 137 16.54 -9.11 1.90
N GLY A 138 16.27 -9.63 0.70
CA GLY A 138 17.17 -9.50 -0.44
C GLY A 138 16.53 -9.92 -1.75
N LEU A 139 17.12 -9.44 -2.84
CA LEU A 139 16.78 -9.80 -4.21
C LEU A 139 18.02 -10.39 -4.89
N ILE A 140 17.85 -11.51 -5.57
CA ILE A 140 18.87 -12.15 -6.37
C ILE A 140 18.32 -12.38 -7.76
N ILE A 141 19.06 -12.00 -8.79
CA ILE A 141 18.73 -12.25 -10.20
C ILE A 141 19.81 -13.17 -10.76
N SER A 142 19.42 -14.31 -11.29
CA SER A 142 20.29 -15.31 -11.88
C SER A 142 19.99 -15.53 -13.36
N HIS A 143 20.97 -15.99 -14.11
CA HIS A 143 20.81 -16.42 -15.49
C HIS A 143 20.07 -17.75 -15.56
N SER A 144 18.93 -17.80 -16.25
CA SER A 144 18.05 -18.99 -16.26
C SER A 144 18.70 -20.23 -16.87
N GLY A 145 19.69 -20.07 -17.74
CA GLY A 145 20.36 -21.21 -18.37
C GLY A 145 21.53 -21.82 -17.57
N SER A 146 22.21 -21.02 -16.74
CA SER A 146 23.40 -21.45 -16.01
C SER A 146 23.26 -21.42 -14.48
N GLY A 147 22.24 -20.76 -13.96
CA GLY A 147 22.07 -20.53 -12.52
C GLY A 147 23.10 -19.57 -11.92
N LEU A 148 23.96 -18.97 -12.73
CA LEU A 148 24.94 -17.98 -12.27
C LEU A 148 24.25 -16.71 -11.82
N GLU A 149 24.70 -16.15 -10.72
CA GLU A 149 24.24 -14.83 -10.25
C GLU A 149 24.66 -13.75 -11.25
N LEU A 150 23.70 -12.91 -11.62
CA LEU A 150 23.91 -11.73 -12.43
C LEU A 150 23.94 -10.47 -11.59
N PHE A 151 23.05 -10.43 -10.60
CA PHE A 151 22.87 -9.27 -9.74
C PHE A 151 22.28 -9.73 -8.39
N SER A 152 22.78 -9.16 -7.30
CA SER A 152 22.19 -9.32 -5.96
C SER A 152 22.09 -7.98 -5.25
N TYR A 153 21.02 -7.82 -4.49
CA TYR A 153 20.80 -6.64 -3.70
C TYR A 153 20.29 -7.00 -2.31
N ASP A 154 21.06 -6.65 -1.29
CA ASP A 154 20.71 -6.86 0.11
C ASP A 154 19.87 -5.68 0.61
N LEU A 155 18.57 -5.90 0.76
CA LEU A 155 17.60 -4.91 1.17
C LEU A 155 17.71 -4.52 2.67
N GLN A 156 18.31 -5.40 3.50
CA GLN A 156 18.42 -5.18 4.96
C GLN A 156 19.84 -5.27 5.51
N LYS A 157 20.87 -5.35 4.66
CA LYS A 157 22.26 -5.59 5.05
C LYS A 157 22.46 -6.84 5.92
N MET A 158 21.51 -7.76 5.90
CA MET A 158 21.52 -8.99 6.71
C MET A 158 22.06 -10.20 5.96
N VAL A 159 22.02 -10.19 4.62
CA VAL A 159 22.46 -11.31 3.80
C VAL A 159 23.94 -11.12 3.43
N ARG A 160 24.82 -11.26 4.41
CA ARG A 160 26.29 -11.34 4.17
C ARG A 160 26.72 -12.69 3.62
N THR A 161 25.82 -13.52 3.17
CA THR A 161 26.13 -14.87 2.71
C THR A 161 26.37 -14.86 1.22
N HIS A 162 27.31 -15.65 0.78
CA HIS A 162 27.69 -15.93 -0.61
C HIS A 162 26.46 -16.02 -1.51
N SER A 163 26.04 -14.92 -2.10
CA SER A 163 24.89 -14.82 -2.99
C SER A 163 24.99 -15.76 -4.18
N ASP A 164 26.23 -16.02 -4.67
CA ASP A 164 26.56 -17.00 -5.70
C ASP A 164 26.15 -18.42 -5.31
N LEU A 165 26.44 -18.84 -4.07
CA LEU A 165 26.08 -20.15 -3.57
C LEU A 165 24.56 -20.30 -3.45
N TYR A 166 23.90 -19.22 -3.01
CA TYR A 166 22.46 -19.20 -2.88
C TYR A 166 21.77 -19.29 -4.25
N SER A 167 22.24 -18.51 -5.23
CA SER A 167 21.74 -18.52 -6.61
C SER A 167 21.86 -19.92 -7.22
N GLY A 168 23.03 -20.56 -7.11
CA GLY A 168 23.26 -21.92 -7.59
C GLY A 168 22.40 -22.97 -6.91
N ALA A 169 22.24 -22.88 -5.58
CA ALA A 169 21.38 -23.80 -4.83
C ALA A 169 19.90 -23.65 -5.23
N MET A 170 19.41 -22.40 -5.37
CA MET A 170 18.03 -22.15 -5.80
C MET A 170 17.78 -22.63 -7.23
N PHE A 171 18.73 -22.42 -8.13
CA PHE A 171 18.65 -22.95 -9.49
C PHE A 171 18.58 -24.48 -9.48
N GLY A 172 19.44 -25.15 -8.71
CA GLY A 172 19.41 -26.61 -8.57
C GLY A 172 18.07 -27.15 -8.03
N VAL A 173 17.54 -26.54 -6.97
CA VAL A 173 16.24 -26.91 -6.40
C VAL A 173 15.11 -26.70 -7.40
N THR A 174 15.05 -25.55 -8.06
CA THR A 174 14.00 -25.28 -9.06
C THR A 174 14.07 -26.25 -10.24
N SER A 175 15.27 -26.58 -10.72
CA SER A 175 15.48 -27.52 -11.81
C SER A 175 15.05 -28.94 -11.45
N ILE A 176 15.42 -29.41 -10.25
CA ILE A 176 15.02 -30.75 -9.75
C ILE A 176 13.49 -30.84 -9.62
N ILE A 177 12.85 -29.83 -9.06
CA ILE A 177 11.38 -29.84 -8.89
C ILE A 177 10.69 -29.80 -10.26
N GLN A 178 11.18 -29.02 -11.23
CA GLN A 178 10.65 -28.99 -12.59
C GLN A 178 10.79 -30.33 -13.30
N GLU A 179 11.87 -31.07 -13.04
CA GLU A 179 12.08 -32.41 -13.61
C GLU A 179 11.15 -33.45 -12.99
N ILE A 180 10.93 -33.39 -11.67
CA ILE A 180 10.05 -34.32 -10.94
C ILE A 180 8.58 -34.10 -11.28
N THR A 181 8.15 -32.84 -11.39
CA THR A 181 6.73 -32.49 -11.57
C THR A 181 6.17 -32.76 -12.97
N THR A 182 7.02 -33.15 -13.91
CA THR A 182 6.64 -33.42 -15.34
C THR A 182 5.83 -32.28 -16.00
N ASP A 183 5.44 -31.26 -15.24
CA ASP A 183 4.64 -30.12 -15.68
C ASP A 183 5.56 -28.93 -15.93
N LYS A 184 6.10 -28.88 -17.14
CA LYS A 184 6.97 -27.76 -17.59
C LYS A 184 6.19 -26.45 -17.78
N THR A 185 4.87 -26.49 -17.63
CA THR A 185 4.00 -25.33 -17.89
C THR A 185 3.77 -24.47 -16.64
N ASN A 186 4.00 -25.01 -15.44
CA ASN A 186 3.79 -24.32 -14.18
C ASN A 186 5.14 -24.10 -13.43
N PRO A 187 5.81 -22.96 -13.62
CA PRO A 187 7.01 -22.67 -12.87
C PRO A 187 6.72 -22.54 -11.37
N ILE A 188 7.69 -22.91 -10.55
CA ILE A 188 7.62 -22.70 -9.10
C ILE A 188 7.51 -21.20 -8.84
N ARG A 189 6.47 -20.80 -8.13
CA ARG A 189 6.22 -19.38 -7.84
C ARG A 189 6.74 -18.94 -6.49
N TYR A 190 6.84 -19.86 -5.53
CA TYR A 190 7.39 -19.56 -4.21
C TYR A 190 7.86 -20.82 -3.50
N ILE A 191 8.78 -20.63 -2.56
CA ILE A 191 9.23 -21.64 -1.61
C ILE A 191 8.94 -21.10 -0.21
N ASP A 192 8.23 -21.86 0.61
CA ASP A 192 7.88 -21.49 1.99
C ASP A 192 8.84 -22.20 2.96
N GLN A 193 9.56 -21.40 3.76
CA GLN A 193 10.47 -21.87 4.81
C GLN A 193 9.92 -21.58 6.22
N GLY A 194 8.62 -21.37 6.34
CA GLY A 194 7.94 -21.05 7.58
C GLY A 194 8.07 -19.58 8.01
N ARG A 195 9.27 -19.13 8.39
CA ARG A 195 9.49 -17.73 8.80
C ARG A 195 9.87 -16.80 7.65
N SER A 196 10.28 -17.34 6.54
CA SER A 196 10.64 -16.62 5.32
C SER A 196 10.07 -17.33 4.10
N LYS A 197 9.77 -16.54 3.09
CA LYS A 197 9.31 -17.00 1.78
C LYS A 197 10.27 -16.52 0.72
N ILE A 198 10.51 -17.36 -0.26
CA ILE A 198 11.27 -17.00 -1.46
C ILE A 198 10.27 -16.91 -2.59
N LEU A 199 9.99 -15.70 -3.04
CA LEU A 199 9.17 -15.50 -4.22
C LEU A 199 10.05 -15.65 -5.46
N ILE A 200 9.56 -16.36 -6.46
CA ILE A 200 10.29 -16.68 -7.68
C ILE A 200 9.50 -16.11 -8.86
N GLU A 201 10.19 -15.35 -9.70
CA GLU A 201 9.65 -14.86 -10.97
C GLU A 201 10.63 -15.25 -12.07
N GLN A 202 10.13 -15.96 -13.06
CA GLN A 202 10.92 -16.44 -14.17
C GLN A 202 10.66 -15.59 -15.41
N GLY A 203 11.70 -14.94 -15.92
CA GLY A 203 11.72 -14.28 -17.22
C GLY A 203 12.10 -15.22 -18.36
N ARG A 204 12.48 -14.66 -19.48
CA ARG A 204 12.94 -15.43 -20.67
C ARG A 204 14.37 -15.92 -20.52
N THR A 205 15.23 -15.09 -19.93
CA THR A 205 16.67 -15.31 -19.81
C THR A 205 17.16 -15.24 -18.38
N VAL A 206 16.36 -14.66 -17.48
CA VAL A 206 16.72 -14.52 -16.06
C VAL A 206 15.62 -15.06 -15.14
N THR A 207 16.02 -15.45 -13.94
CA THR A 207 15.14 -15.84 -12.85
C THR A 207 15.46 -14.99 -11.64
N ALA A 208 14.46 -14.36 -11.07
CA ALA A 208 14.61 -13.53 -9.88
C ALA A 208 14.04 -14.24 -8.63
N PHE A 209 14.78 -14.13 -7.55
CA PHE A 209 14.44 -14.66 -6.22
C PHE A 209 14.34 -13.51 -5.24
N LEU A 210 13.18 -13.30 -4.66
CA LEU A 210 12.94 -12.29 -3.63
C LEU A 210 12.72 -12.98 -2.29
N ILE A 211 13.62 -12.74 -1.35
CA ILE A 211 13.55 -13.28 0.00
C ILE A 211 12.73 -12.32 0.85
N THR A 212 11.61 -12.79 1.41
CA THR A 212 10.66 -11.96 2.15
C THR A 212 10.04 -12.74 3.32
N GLN A 213 9.47 -12.02 4.28
CA GLN A 213 8.75 -12.63 5.40
C GLN A 213 7.35 -13.12 5.03
N GLY A 214 6.76 -12.56 3.97
CA GLY A 214 5.43 -12.92 3.51
C GLY A 214 5.22 -12.56 2.05
N GLU A 215 4.07 -12.90 1.53
CA GLU A 215 3.70 -12.65 0.15
C GLU A 215 2.66 -11.53 0.08
N SER A 216 2.81 -10.61 -0.88
CA SER A 216 1.80 -9.64 -1.25
C SER A 216 1.76 -9.46 -2.75
N GLN A 217 0.60 -9.03 -3.27
CA GLN A 217 0.43 -8.76 -4.69
C GLN A 217 1.41 -7.67 -5.18
N ASN A 218 1.68 -6.68 -4.33
CA ASN A 218 2.62 -5.60 -4.65
C ASN A 218 4.05 -6.14 -4.82
N LEU A 219 4.51 -7.03 -3.93
CA LEU A 219 5.82 -7.66 -4.06
C LEU A 219 5.94 -8.48 -5.34
N ARG A 220 4.91 -9.21 -5.71
CA ARG A 220 4.91 -9.97 -6.97
C ARG A 220 4.95 -9.06 -8.17
N THR A 221 4.18 -7.98 -8.17
CA THR A 221 4.19 -7.01 -9.26
C THR A 221 5.55 -6.32 -9.36
N SER A 222 6.14 -5.89 -8.24
CA SER A 222 7.48 -5.29 -8.23
C SER A 222 8.55 -6.26 -8.71
N LEU A 223 8.48 -7.54 -8.31
CA LEU A 223 9.42 -8.57 -8.74
C LEU A 223 9.32 -8.84 -10.24
N ARG A 224 8.10 -8.94 -10.79
CA ARG A 224 7.86 -9.08 -12.23
C ARG A 224 8.40 -7.88 -12.99
N THR A 225 8.09 -6.66 -12.54
CA THR A 225 8.60 -5.43 -13.17
C THR A 225 10.13 -5.37 -13.13
N ALA A 226 10.76 -5.84 -12.04
CA ALA A 226 12.21 -5.92 -11.95
C ALA A 226 12.80 -6.87 -13.00
N VAL A 227 12.20 -8.05 -13.18
CA VAL A 227 12.62 -9.03 -14.21
C VAL A 227 12.48 -8.43 -15.60
N GLU A 228 11.33 -7.88 -15.94
CA GLU A 228 11.05 -7.28 -17.25
C GLU A 228 11.99 -6.11 -17.55
N SER A 229 12.22 -5.24 -16.58
CA SER A 229 13.13 -4.09 -16.69
C SER A 229 14.58 -4.55 -16.86
N PHE A 230 15.00 -5.58 -16.12
CA PHE A 230 16.35 -6.15 -16.22
C PHE A 230 16.60 -6.74 -17.62
N GLU A 231 15.69 -7.59 -18.09
CA GLU A 231 15.79 -8.19 -19.42
C GLU A 231 15.79 -7.16 -20.55
N THR A 232 14.98 -6.11 -20.41
CA THR A 232 14.88 -5.04 -21.40
C THR A 232 16.19 -4.22 -21.43
N LYS A 233 16.68 -3.81 -20.25
CA LYS A 233 17.87 -2.96 -20.10
C LYS A 233 19.14 -3.66 -20.55
N TYR A 234 19.28 -4.95 -20.26
CA TYR A 234 20.51 -5.73 -20.48
C TYR A 234 20.35 -6.83 -21.52
N SER A 235 19.45 -6.65 -22.49
CA SER A 235 19.15 -7.67 -23.51
C SER A 235 20.37 -8.07 -24.37
N ALA A 236 21.29 -7.16 -24.61
CA ALA A 236 22.51 -7.42 -25.39
C ALA A 236 23.55 -8.22 -24.57
N GLU A 237 23.78 -7.80 -23.34
CA GLU A 237 24.72 -8.41 -22.40
C GLU A 237 24.28 -9.84 -22.02
N LEU A 238 22.97 -10.05 -21.81
CA LEU A 238 22.41 -11.36 -21.50
C LEU A 238 22.62 -12.37 -22.65
N LYS A 239 22.51 -11.94 -23.92
CA LYS A 239 22.74 -12.81 -25.07
C LYS A 239 24.19 -13.25 -25.20
N SER A 240 25.14 -12.43 -24.77
CA SER A 240 26.57 -12.65 -24.85
C SER A 240 27.21 -12.94 -23.50
N PHE A 241 26.41 -13.31 -22.48
CA PHE A 241 26.89 -13.50 -21.12
C PHE A 241 27.97 -14.58 -21.02
N LYS A 242 29.12 -14.21 -20.49
CA LYS A 242 30.28 -15.08 -20.28
C LYS A 242 30.76 -15.14 -18.83
N GLY A 243 29.92 -14.72 -17.89
CA GLY A 243 30.22 -14.76 -16.45
C GLY A 243 30.70 -13.43 -15.86
N ASP A 244 30.76 -12.34 -16.61
CA ASP A 244 31.06 -11.00 -16.08
C ASP A 244 29.77 -10.34 -15.59
N THR A 245 29.71 -10.04 -14.29
CA THR A 245 28.53 -9.45 -13.62
C THR A 245 28.57 -7.94 -13.48
N LYS A 246 29.75 -7.31 -13.72
CA LYS A 246 29.95 -5.87 -13.59
C LYS A 246 28.96 -5.01 -14.41
N PRO A 247 28.59 -5.40 -15.66
CA PRO A 247 27.63 -4.63 -16.44
C PRO A 247 26.26 -4.46 -15.77
N PHE A 248 25.90 -5.34 -14.81
CA PHE A 248 24.60 -5.35 -14.17
C PHE A 248 24.55 -4.55 -12.86
N GLU A 249 25.69 -4.15 -12.28
CA GLU A 249 25.75 -3.35 -11.05
C GLU A 249 24.87 -2.08 -11.08
N PRO A 250 24.79 -1.32 -12.21
CA PRO A 250 23.96 -0.12 -12.27
C PRO A 250 22.44 -0.37 -12.17
N PHE A 251 22.02 -1.64 -12.06
CA PHE A 251 20.62 -1.98 -11.82
C PHE A 251 20.17 -1.67 -10.39
N GLU A 252 21.09 -1.44 -9.48
CA GLU A 252 20.81 -1.05 -8.10
C GLU A 252 19.89 0.16 -8.01
N GLU A 253 20.07 1.16 -8.88
CA GLU A 253 19.20 2.35 -8.92
C GLU A 253 17.75 2.00 -9.27
N ASN A 254 17.55 1.07 -10.20
CA ASN A 254 16.22 0.59 -10.56
C ASN A 254 15.56 -0.13 -9.38
N ILE A 255 16.34 -0.93 -8.63
CA ILE A 255 15.83 -1.65 -7.45
C ILE A 255 15.45 -0.68 -6.34
N LYS A 256 16.24 0.38 -6.11
CA LYS A 256 15.89 1.43 -5.14
C LYS A 256 14.57 2.12 -5.48
N VAL A 257 14.26 2.29 -6.76
CA VAL A 257 12.96 2.86 -7.18
C VAL A 257 11.83 1.84 -6.98
N LEU A 258 12.02 0.59 -7.43
CA LEU A 258 11.00 -0.46 -7.39
C LEU A 258 10.71 -0.96 -5.97
N PHE A 259 11.72 -0.99 -5.12
CA PHE A 259 11.66 -1.48 -3.74
C PHE A 259 12.04 -0.40 -2.71
N GLY A 260 12.14 0.86 -3.10
CA GLY A 260 12.56 1.99 -2.25
C GLY A 260 11.65 2.20 -1.03
N TYR A 261 10.40 1.75 -1.11
CA TYR A 261 9.48 1.69 0.01
C TYR A 261 9.86 0.62 1.07
N ILE A 262 10.81 -0.27 0.76
CA ILE A 262 11.27 -1.36 1.62
C ILE A 262 12.64 -1.04 2.24
N THR A 263 13.52 -0.33 1.50
CA THR A 263 14.96 -0.22 1.82
C THR A 263 15.32 0.84 2.85
N SER A 264 14.44 1.74 3.17
CA SER A 264 14.74 2.87 4.04
C SER A 264 14.78 2.56 5.55
N THR A 265 14.65 1.28 5.93
CA THR A 265 14.59 0.86 7.36
C THR A 265 15.96 0.54 7.97
N VAL A 266 17.08 0.65 7.24
CA VAL A 266 18.40 0.19 7.68
C VAL A 266 19.45 1.30 7.67
N ALA A 267 19.06 2.52 7.99
CA ALA A 267 20.00 3.60 8.24
C ALA A 267 19.89 4.07 9.70
N GLU A 268 20.21 3.17 10.64
CA GLU A 268 20.69 3.51 12.00
C GLU A 268 21.42 2.30 12.59
#